data_8b5ccca08ab58c643044c930ade60ff0
#
_entry.id   8b5ccca08ab58c643044c930ade60ff0
#
_cell.length_a   1.000
_cell.length_b   1.000
_cell.length_c   1.000
_cell.angle_alpha   90.00
_cell.angle_beta   90.00
_cell.angle_gamma   90.00
#
_symmetry.space_group_name_H-M   'P 1'
#
loop_
_entity.id
_entity.type
_entity.pdbx_description
1 polymer ?
#
loop_
_entity_poly.entity_id
_entity_poly.type
_entity_poly.pdbx_seq_one_letter_code
_entity_poly.pdbx_strand_id
1 'polypeptide(L)'
;LITPLVLFSNTQDSIQKIDLDNVIVKSTKINSSIQQAPLSVTLKSFREEKYFNSQSSFSDFIKNTPGVFTTSENNFSQDLRISIRGFGARSAFGIRGIKLIVDGIPETTPDGQSQLDNLPLGLVSNIEILRGPNANLYGNSSGAVISINTLAKSSENYYRNSGIFGAYQYQSLQK
;
A
#
# COMPACT_ATOMS: atom_id res chain seq x y z
N LEU A 1 24.72 -59.49 32.92
CA LEU A 1 25.34 -58.37 32.19
C LEU A 1 24.22 -57.72 31.35
N ILE A 2 23.75 -56.53 31.79
CA ILE A 2 22.70 -55.74 31.08
C ILE A 2 23.44 -54.61 30.43
N THR A 3 23.53 -54.60 29.09
CA THR A 3 24.06 -53.51 28.29
C THR A 3 22.96 -52.41 28.11
N PRO A 4 23.24 -51.13 28.41
CA PRO A 4 22.30 -50.06 28.16
C PRO A 4 22.25 -49.75 26.65
N LEU A 5 21.04 -49.76 26.09
CA LEU A 5 20.74 -49.32 24.73
C LEU A 5 20.67 -47.80 24.73
N VAL A 6 21.66 -47.13 24.11
CA VAL A 6 21.63 -45.67 23.93
C VAL A 6 20.91 -45.37 22.63
N LEU A 7 19.71 -44.82 22.73
CA LEU A 7 18.95 -44.31 21.59
C LEU A 7 19.41 -42.86 21.26
N PHE A 8 20.14 -42.70 20.18
CA PHE A 8 20.39 -41.36 19.61
C PHE A 8 19.18 -40.91 18.79
N SER A 9 18.44 -39.95 19.32
CA SER A 9 17.44 -39.23 18.54
C SER A 9 18.13 -38.21 17.67
N ASN A 10 18.20 -38.49 16.37
CA ASN A 10 18.70 -37.56 15.38
C ASN A 10 17.51 -36.73 14.85
N THR A 11 17.16 -35.67 15.57
CA THR A 11 16.22 -34.66 15.08
C THR A 11 16.96 -33.77 14.09
N GLN A 12 16.91 -34.15 12.83
CA GLN A 12 17.33 -33.28 11.74
C GLN A 12 16.21 -32.27 11.52
N ASP A 13 16.34 -31.14 12.22
CA ASP A 13 15.44 -29.98 12.04
C ASP A 13 15.78 -29.35 10.66
N SER A 14 15.13 -29.82 9.63
CA SER A 14 15.28 -29.22 8.30
C SER A 14 14.53 -27.90 8.27
N ILE A 15 15.20 -26.82 8.65
CA ILE A 15 14.70 -25.46 8.43
C ILE A 15 14.57 -25.28 6.90
N GLN A 16 13.35 -25.34 6.42
CA GLN A 16 13.05 -25.06 5.03
C GLN A 16 13.32 -23.57 4.78
N LYS A 17 14.45 -23.28 4.16
CA LYS A 17 14.82 -21.91 3.79
C LYS A 17 13.93 -21.48 2.64
N ILE A 18 12.91 -20.70 2.94
CA ILE A 18 12.07 -20.05 1.92
C ILE A 18 12.85 -18.81 1.47
N ASP A 19 13.34 -18.84 0.25
CA ASP A 19 13.94 -17.68 -0.40
C ASP A 19 12.80 -16.79 -0.86
N LEU A 20 12.64 -15.63 -0.23
CA LEU A 20 11.62 -14.66 -0.59
C LEU A 20 12.13 -13.82 -1.75
N ASP A 21 11.33 -13.66 -2.78
CA ASP A 21 11.62 -12.80 -3.92
C ASP A 21 11.96 -11.38 -3.46
N ASN A 22 13.01 -10.81 -4.05
CA ASN A 22 13.42 -9.45 -3.76
C ASN A 22 12.32 -8.46 -4.16
N VAL A 23 11.80 -7.75 -3.18
CA VAL A 23 10.81 -6.69 -3.41
C VAL A 23 11.51 -5.45 -3.98
N ILE A 24 11.22 -5.11 -5.23
CA ILE A 24 11.77 -3.96 -5.93
C ILE A 24 10.86 -2.76 -5.70
N VAL A 25 11.43 -1.65 -5.24
CA VAL A 25 10.78 -0.37 -5.04
C VAL A 25 11.08 0.54 -6.23
N LYS A 26 10.06 1.10 -6.84
CA LYS A 26 10.15 1.99 -8.00
C LYS A 26 10.06 3.48 -7.63
N SER A 27 9.44 3.79 -6.50
CA SER A 27 9.26 5.18 -6.05
C SER A 27 10.54 5.92 -5.67
N THR A 28 11.69 5.23 -5.63
CA THR A 28 12.99 5.88 -5.42
C THR A 28 13.61 6.45 -6.70
N LYS A 29 12.93 6.36 -7.85
CA LYS A 29 13.45 6.64 -9.20
C LYS A 29 14.64 5.77 -9.63
N ILE A 30 15.09 4.91 -8.76
CA ILE A 30 16.11 3.88 -9.00
C ILE A 30 15.51 2.56 -8.56
N ASN A 31 15.55 1.56 -9.41
CA ASN A 31 15.11 0.23 -9.03
C ASN A 31 16.09 -0.31 -7.97
N SER A 32 15.68 -0.27 -6.72
CA SER A 32 16.45 -0.79 -5.60
C SER A 32 15.61 -1.79 -4.82
N SER A 33 16.27 -2.77 -4.21
CA SER A 33 15.57 -3.63 -3.26
C SER A 33 15.18 -2.81 -2.02
N ILE A 34 14.07 -3.13 -1.41
CA ILE A 34 13.56 -2.42 -0.22
C ILE A 34 14.59 -2.44 0.92
N GLN A 35 15.44 -3.48 0.98
CA GLN A 35 16.49 -3.65 1.99
C GLN A 35 17.69 -2.73 1.75
N GLN A 36 17.93 -2.34 0.52
CA GLN A 36 19.06 -1.48 0.12
C GLN A 36 18.65 -0.02 -0.06
N ALA A 37 17.34 0.26 -0.04
CA ALA A 37 16.84 1.62 -0.16
C ALA A 37 17.22 2.42 1.10
N PRO A 38 17.99 3.51 1.01
CA PRO A 38 18.37 4.34 2.16
C PRO A 38 17.19 5.20 2.65
N LEU A 39 15.98 4.74 2.48
CA LEU A 39 14.74 5.49 2.62
C LEU A 39 13.72 4.69 3.43
N SER A 40 12.86 5.40 4.16
CA SER A 40 11.72 4.80 4.84
C SER A 40 10.59 4.55 3.84
N VAL A 41 10.61 3.39 3.20
CA VAL A 41 9.58 2.96 2.24
C VAL A 41 8.72 1.88 2.85
N THR A 42 7.42 1.95 2.63
CA THR A 42 6.49 0.86 2.90
C THR A 42 5.83 0.47 1.58
N LEU A 43 5.95 -0.78 1.21
CA LEU A 43 5.23 -1.36 0.09
C LEU A 43 4.04 -2.16 0.61
N LYS A 44 2.88 -1.94 0.02
CA LYS A 44 1.69 -2.78 0.19
C LYS A 44 1.30 -3.35 -1.14
N SER A 45 1.27 -4.66 -1.25
CA SER A 45 0.80 -5.38 -2.43
C SER A 45 -0.59 -5.94 -2.15
N PHE A 46 -1.51 -5.75 -3.10
CA PHE A 46 -2.91 -6.18 -2.96
C PHE A 46 -3.26 -7.36 -3.85
N ARG A 47 -2.26 -7.97 -4.48
CA ARG A 47 -2.50 -9.14 -5.34
C ARG A 47 -3.05 -10.33 -4.57
N GLU A 48 -2.59 -10.52 -3.33
CA GLU A 48 -2.95 -11.67 -2.49
C GLU A 48 -3.96 -11.31 -1.38
N GLU A 49 -3.92 -10.07 -0.88
CA GLU A 49 -4.78 -9.62 0.22
C GLU A 49 -6.19 -9.17 -0.21
N LYS A 50 -6.50 -9.23 -1.49
CA LYS A 50 -7.76 -8.73 -2.06
C LYS A 50 -9.02 -9.34 -1.47
N TYR A 51 -8.90 -10.46 -0.80
CA TYR A 51 -10.06 -11.20 -0.30
C TYR A 51 -10.52 -10.75 1.09
N PHE A 52 -9.72 -9.96 1.82
CA PHE A 52 -9.98 -9.67 3.22
C PHE A 52 -10.32 -8.22 3.54
N ASN A 53 -10.14 -7.30 2.62
CA ASN A 53 -10.42 -5.88 2.84
C ASN A 53 -11.60 -5.42 1.99
N SER A 54 -12.59 -4.78 2.65
CA SER A 54 -13.59 -4.03 1.92
C SER A 54 -12.88 -2.91 1.17
N GLN A 55 -12.93 -2.92 -0.15
CA GLN A 55 -12.33 -1.88 -1.00
C GLN A 55 -13.33 -0.73 -1.18
N SER A 56 -13.91 -0.25 -0.09
CA SER A 56 -14.91 0.82 -0.13
C SER A 56 -14.27 2.20 -0.13
N SER A 57 -13.07 2.32 0.44
CA SER A 57 -12.33 3.58 0.52
C SER A 57 -10.84 3.34 0.33
N PHE A 58 -10.11 4.35 -0.18
CA PHE A 58 -8.64 4.28 -0.25
C PHE A 58 -7.99 4.12 1.13
N SER A 59 -8.64 4.57 2.19
CA SER A 59 -8.18 4.37 3.57
C SER A 59 -7.95 2.89 3.89
N ASP A 60 -8.79 1.99 3.35
CA ASP A 60 -8.67 0.55 3.58
C ASP A 60 -7.34 -0.01 3.08
N PHE A 61 -6.77 0.59 2.04
CA PHE A 61 -5.49 0.17 1.48
C PHE A 61 -4.29 0.63 2.30
N ILE A 62 -4.39 1.79 2.96
CA ILE A 62 -3.28 2.37 3.74
C ILE A 62 -3.44 2.18 5.25
N LYS A 63 -4.55 1.62 5.70
CA LYS A 63 -4.74 1.18 7.09
C LYS A 63 -3.55 0.36 7.56
N ASN A 64 -3.25 0.45 8.84
CA ASN A 64 -2.16 -0.29 9.48
C ASN A 64 -0.76 0.03 8.91
N THR A 65 -0.60 1.18 8.24
CA THR A 65 0.73 1.68 7.88
C THR A 65 1.26 2.57 8.99
N PRO A 66 2.41 2.25 9.61
CA PRO A 66 2.95 3.04 10.69
C PRO A 66 3.16 4.50 10.29
N GLY A 67 2.63 5.44 11.10
CA GLY A 67 2.75 6.87 10.89
C GLY A 67 1.86 7.46 9.81
N VAL A 68 0.91 6.69 9.29
CA VAL A 68 -0.13 7.14 8.36
C VAL A 68 -1.46 7.18 9.09
N PHE A 69 -2.15 8.31 8.99
CA PHE A 69 -3.48 8.53 9.56
C PHE A 69 -4.43 9.01 8.46
N THR A 70 -5.64 8.51 8.48
CA THR A 70 -6.72 8.89 7.58
C THR A 70 -7.89 9.46 8.37
N THR A 71 -8.57 10.44 7.80
CA THR A 71 -9.78 11.05 8.37
C THR A 71 -10.82 11.21 7.28
N SER A 72 -12.09 11.26 7.68
CA SER A 72 -13.25 11.31 6.78
C SER A 72 -13.49 10.00 5.99
N GLU A 73 -13.05 8.88 6.52
CA GLU A 73 -13.12 7.57 5.87
C GLU A 73 -14.54 7.11 5.53
N ASN A 74 -15.50 7.47 6.38
CA ASN A 74 -16.90 7.04 6.26
C ASN A 74 -17.82 8.16 5.75
N ASN A 75 -17.26 9.30 5.40
CA ASN A 75 -18.02 10.42 4.86
C ASN A 75 -17.72 10.63 3.38
N PHE A 76 -18.49 10.00 2.53
CA PHE A 76 -18.34 10.09 1.07
C PHE A 76 -18.66 11.48 0.48
N SER A 77 -19.14 12.40 1.31
CA SER A 77 -19.36 13.81 0.90
C SER A 77 -18.12 14.68 1.12
N GLN A 78 -17.10 14.16 1.77
CA GLN A 78 -15.87 14.89 2.05
C GLN A 78 -14.67 14.12 1.52
N ASP A 79 -13.73 14.85 0.94
CA ASP A 79 -12.48 14.30 0.47
C ASP A 79 -11.74 13.57 1.60
N LEU A 80 -11.18 12.42 1.28
CA LEU A 80 -10.31 11.71 2.20
C LEU A 80 -9.09 12.57 2.53
N ARG A 81 -8.82 12.76 3.82
CA ARG A 81 -7.62 13.42 4.30
C ARG A 81 -6.61 12.41 4.77
N ILE A 82 -5.38 12.58 4.34
CA ILE A 82 -4.26 11.72 4.73
C ILE A 82 -3.21 12.58 5.44
N SER A 83 -2.73 12.08 6.55
CA SER A 83 -1.61 12.66 7.29
C SER A 83 -0.50 11.63 7.46
N ILE A 84 0.73 12.01 7.15
CA ILE A 84 1.91 11.16 7.31
C ILE A 84 2.93 11.88 8.18
N ARG A 85 3.22 11.33 9.37
CA ARG A 85 4.13 11.94 10.35
C ARG A 85 3.79 13.41 10.67
N GLY A 86 2.49 13.75 10.71
CA GLY A 86 2.01 15.11 10.98
C GLY A 86 1.88 16.00 9.75
N PHE A 87 2.53 15.67 8.62
CA PHE A 87 2.32 16.39 7.36
C PHE A 87 0.93 16.08 6.81
N GLY A 88 0.22 17.09 6.35
CA GLY A 88 -1.16 16.97 5.88
C GLY A 88 -2.23 17.07 6.97
N ALA A 89 -1.88 17.02 8.25
CA ALA A 89 -2.85 17.06 9.37
C ALA A 89 -3.68 18.34 9.43
N ARG A 90 -3.15 19.46 8.96
CA ARG A 90 -3.82 20.77 8.94
C ARG A 90 -4.59 21.05 7.66
N SER A 91 -4.68 20.11 6.75
CA SER A 91 -5.46 20.29 5.54
C SER A 91 -6.94 20.44 5.90
N ALA A 92 -7.56 21.50 5.40
CA ALA A 92 -9.00 21.71 5.63
C ALA A 92 -9.83 20.70 4.83
N PHE A 93 -9.36 20.36 3.64
CA PHE A 93 -9.96 19.37 2.72
C PHE A 93 -8.88 18.78 1.83
N GLY A 94 -9.12 17.57 1.31
CA GLY A 94 -8.21 16.84 0.44
C GLY A 94 -6.86 16.50 1.10
N ILE A 95 -5.88 16.20 0.29
CA ILE A 95 -4.54 15.82 0.71
C ILE A 95 -3.60 16.97 0.38
N ARG A 96 -2.84 17.47 1.37
CA ARG A 96 -1.83 18.53 1.18
C ARG A 96 -0.50 18.15 1.80
N GLY A 97 0.59 18.60 1.14
CA GLY A 97 1.95 18.33 1.61
C GLY A 97 2.42 16.89 1.41
N ILE A 98 1.60 16.07 0.78
CA ILE A 98 1.91 14.70 0.39
C ILE A 98 1.75 14.62 -1.13
N LYS A 99 2.79 14.17 -1.82
CA LYS A 99 2.75 13.98 -3.26
C LYS A 99 2.04 12.69 -3.60
N LEU A 100 1.06 12.76 -4.49
CA LEU A 100 0.34 11.60 -5.00
C LEU A 100 0.77 11.35 -6.44
N ILE A 101 1.09 10.11 -6.76
CA ILE A 101 1.50 9.67 -8.08
C ILE A 101 0.72 8.40 -8.42
N VAL A 102 0.10 8.37 -9.58
CA VAL A 102 -0.61 7.20 -10.10
C VAL A 102 0.05 6.78 -11.40
N ASP A 103 0.55 5.56 -11.45
CA ASP A 103 1.26 4.98 -12.61
C ASP A 103 2.38 5.90 -13.17
N GLY A 104 3.07 6.60 -12.26
CA GLY A 104 4.14 7.54 -12.61
C GLY A 104 3.66 8.95 -12.96
N ILE A 105 2.36 9.19 -13.05
CA ILE A 105 1.77 10.50 -13.36
C ILE A 105 1.41 11.20 -12.04
N PRO A 106 1.88 12.45 -11.83
CA PRO A 106 1.50 13.22 -10.64
C PRO A 106 0.02 13.60 -10.66
N GLU A 107 -0.73 13.17 -9.64
CA GLU A 107 -2.10 13.62 -9.37
C GLU A 107 -2.15 14.88 -8.49
N THR A 108 -1.02 15.24 -7.90
CA THR A 108 -0.90 16.46 -7.11
C THR A 108 -0.83 17.67 -8.01
N THR A 109 -1.77 18.57 -7.84
CA THR A 109 -1.82 19.85 -8.54
C THR A 109 -0.65 20.77 -8.14
N PRO A 110 -0.32 21.81 -8.94
CA PRO A 110 0.81 22.70 -8.65
C PRO A 110 0.72 23.43 -7.31
N ASP A 111 -0.49 23.65 -6.79
CA ASP A 111 -0.74 24.25 -5.46
C ASP A 111 -0.53 23.25 -4.29
N GLY A 112 -0.16 22.02 -4.60
CA GLY A 112 0.15 20.98 -3.61
C GLY A 112 -1.06 20.23 -3.07
N GLN A 113 -2.22 20.37 -3.70
CA GLN A 113 -3.42 19.61 -3.34
C GLN A 113 -3.54 18.34 -4.18
N SER A 114 -4.08 17.30 -3.58
CA SER A 114 -4.36 16.03 -4.25
C SER A 114 -5.70 15.49 -3.80
N GLN A 115 -6.36 14.74 -4.68
CA GLN A 115 -7.61 14.03 -4.43
C GLN A 115 -7.48 12.59 -4.90
N LEU A 116 -8.24 11.68 -4.29
CA LEU A 116 -8.21 10.25 -4.59
C LEU A 116 -9.56 9.71 -5.05
N ASP A 117 -10.55 10.59 -5.19
CA ASP A 117 -11.93 10.21 -5.46
C ASP A 117 -12.10 9.61 -6.85
N ASN A 118 -11.22 9.97 -7.77
CA ASN A 118 -11.23 9.47 -9.15
C ASN A 118 -10.46 8.15 -9.33
N LEU A 119 -9.85 7.62 -8.26
CA LEU A 119 -9.05 6.41 -8.37
C LEU A 119 -9.94 5.17 -8.40
N PRO A 120 -9.89 4.35 -9.46
CA PRO A 120 -10.59 3.08 -9.50
C PRO A 120 -9.94 2.07 -8.57
N LEU A 121 -10.43 1.97 -7.34
CA LEU A 121 -9.84 1.17 -6.27
C LEU A 121 -9.65 -0.30 -6.65
N GLY A 122 -10.56 -0.85 -7.47
CA GLY A 122 -10.46 -2.23 -7.95
C GLY A 122 -9.23 -2.52 -8.82
N LEU A 123 -8.61 -1.48 -9.39
CA LEU A 123 -7.43 -1.61 -10.24
C LEU A 123 -6.11 -1.43 -9.48
N VAL A 124 -6.13 -1.02 -8.22
CA VAL A 124 -4.91 -0.84 -7.44
C VAL A 124 -4.19 -2.17 -7.25
N SER A 125 -2.95 -2.24 -7.69
CA SER A 125 -2.08 -3.41 -7.57
C SER A 125 -1.18 -3.32 -6.34
N ASN A 126 -0.48 -2.21 -6.21
CA ASN A 126 0.39 -1.94 -5.07
C ASN A 126 0.45 -0.45 -4.76
N ILE A 127 0.81 -0.15 -3.52
CA ILE A 127 1.02 1.21 -3.03
C ILE A 127 2.38 1.27 -2.37
N GLU A 128 3.20 2.22 -2.80
CA GLU A 128 4.48 2.54 -2.19
C GLU A 128 4.36 3.86 -1.43
N ILE A 129 4.66 3.85 -0.14
CA ILE A 129 4.63 5.04 0.71
C ILE A 129 6.06 5.38 1.08
N LEU A 130 6.56 6.45 0.50
CA LEU A 130 7.88 7.01 0.75
C LEU A 130 7.75 8.11 1.79
N ARG A 131 8.43 7.97 2.93
CA ARG A 131 8.32 8.89 4.07
C ARG A 131 9.62 9.63 4.31
N GLY A 132 9.50 10.92 4.62
CA GLY A 132 10.62 11.75 5.04
C GLY A 132 11.14 12.69 3.95
N PRO A 133 12.31 13.33 4.19
CA PRO A 133 12.82 14.43 3.36
C PRO A 133 13.15 14.02 1.92
N ASN A 134 13.34 12.75 1.66
CA ASN A 134 13.59 12.24 0.31
C ASN A 134 12.40 12.35 -0.63
N ALA A 135 11.24 12.71 -0.08
CA ALA A 135 10.09 13.11 -0.87
C ALA A 135 10.41 14.33 -1.77
N ASN A 136 11.43 15.10 -1.46
CA ASN A 136 11.91 16.20 -2.28
C ASN A 136 12.36 15.79 -3.69
N LEU A 137 12.71 14.53 -3.91
CA LEU A 137 12.97 13.97 -5.25
C LEU A 137 11.81 14.18 -6.23
N TYR A 138 10.63 14.36 -5.71
CA TYR A 138 9.41 14.52 -6.48
C TYR A 138 8.89 15.96 -6.56
N GLY A 139 9.61 16.90 -5.95
CA GLY A 139 9.17 18.31 -5.87
C GLY A 139 7.81 18.43 -5.15
N ASN A 140 7.50 19.62 -4.67
CA ASN A 140 6.20 19.95 -4.05
C ASN A 140 5.64 18.88 -3.08
N SER A 141 6.54 18.26 -2.32
CA SER A 141 6.22 17.25 -1.31
C SER A 141 6.94 17.61 -0.01
N SER A 142 6.18 17.92 1.01
CA SER A 142 6.75 18.34 2.30
C SER A 142 7.12 17.18 3.21
N GLY A 143 6.38 16.07 3.14
CA GLY A 143 6.53 15.00 4.13
C GLY A 143 6.53 13.58 3.60
N ALA A 144 5.88 13.35 2.49
CA ALA A 144 5.76 11.99 1.95
C ALA A 144 5.36 11.97 0.47
N VAL A 145 5.63 10.84 -0.18
CA VAL A 145 5.09 10.50 -1.50
C VAL A 145 4.30 9.21 -1.38
N ILE A 146 3.13 9.18 -1.96
CA ILE A 146 2.32 7.98 -2.15
C ILE A 146 2.33 7.67 -3.64
N SER A 147 2.93 6.56 -4.02
CA SER A 147 2.93 6.06 -5.39
C SER A 147 1.99 4.88 -5.47
N ILE A 148 1.00 4.99 -6.32
CA ILE A 148 -0.02 3.98 -6.57
C ILE A 148 0.24 3.40 -7.93
N ASN A 149 0.37 2.09 -8.00
CA ASN A 149 0.50 1.40 -9.26
C ASN A 149 -0.77 0.58 -9.49
N THR A 150 -1.34 0.72 -10.67
CA THR A 150 -2.50 -0.06 -11.08
C THR A 150 -2.07 -1.42 -11.66
N LEU A 151 -3.03 -2.27 -11.93
CA LEU A 151 -2.77 -3.58 -12.52
C LEU A 151 -2.13 -3.40 -13.90
N ALA A 152 -0.93 -3.96 -14.07
CA ALA A 152 -0.33 -4.06 -15.38
C ALA A 152 -1.22 -4.91 -16.30
N LYS A 153 -1.14 -4.65 -17.60
CA LYS A 153 -1.81 -5.46 -18.63
C LYS A 153 -1.47 -6.93 -18.40
N SER A 154 -2.49 -7.76 -18.17
CA SER A 154 -2.31 -9.20 -18.11
C SER A 154 -2.10 -9.74 -19.52
N SER A 155 -1.23 -10.75 -19.65
CA SER A 155 -1.10 -11.52 -20.89
C SER A 155 -2.31 -12.41 -21.16
N GLU A 156 -3.09 -12.70 -20.13
CA GLU A 156 -4.30 -13.52 -20.19
C GLU A 156 -5.54 -12.67 -19.90
N ASN A 157 -6.62 -12.95 -20.62
CA ASN A 157 -7.90 -12.35 -20.33
C ASN A 157 -8.45 -12.97 -19.04
N TYR A 158 -8.73 -12.17 -18.06
CA TYR A 158 -9.39 -12.60 -16.84
C TYR A 158 -10.65 -11.78 -16.58
N TYR A 159 -11.62 -12.40 -15.97
CA TYR A 159 -12.86 -11.79 -15.57
C TYR A 159 -13.03 -11.94 -14.06
N ARG A 160 -13.27 -10.83 -13.38
CA ARG A 160 -13.44 -10.82 -11.93
C ARG A 160 -14.77 -10.15 -11.57
N ASN A 161 -15.56 -10.86 -10.78
CA ASN A 161 -16.72 -10.30 -10.10
C ASN A 161 -16.48 -10.32 -8.60
N SER A 162 -16.75 -9.22 -7.94
CA SER A 162 -16.76 -9.17 -6.48
C SER A 162 -18.01 -8.47 -5.98
N GLY A 163 -18.61 -8.99 -4.92
CA GLY A 163 -19.74 -8.41 -4.24
C GLY A 163 -19.45 -8.22 -2.76
N ILE A 164 -19.70 -7.04 -2.24
CA ILE A 164 -19.59 -6.72 -0.83
C ILE A 164 -20.97 -6.39 -0.29
N PHE A 165 -21.40 -7.09 0.73
CA PHE A 165 -22.67 -6.86 1.42
C PHE A 165 -22.36 -6.46 2.86
N GLY A 166 -22.92 -5.33 3.29
CA GLY A 166 -22.68 -4.77 4.61
C GLY A 166 -23.96 -4.45 5.37
N ALA A 167 -23.79 -3.97 6.60
CA ALA A 167 -24.88 -3.44 7.39
C ALA A 167 -25.54 -2.23 6.69
N TYR A 168 -26.73 -1.85 7.13
CA TYR A 168 -27.50 -0.73 6.58
C TYR A 168 -27.76 -0.80 5.07
N GLN A 169 -27.95 -2.02 4.53
CA GLN A 169 -28.21 -2.27 3.11
C GLN A 169 -27.07 -1.83 2.16
N TYR A 170 -25.86 -1.70 2.69
CA TYR A 170 -24.70 -1.41 1.85
C TYR A 170 -24.46 -2.57 0.88
N GLN A 171 -24.41 -2.25 -0.41
CA GLN A 171 -24.09 -3.20 -1.47
C GLN A 171 -23.11 -2.55 -2.44
N SER A 172 -22.02 -3.25 -2.73
CA SER A 172 -21.05 -2.85 -3.75
C SER A 172 -20.78 -4.03 -4.66
N LEU A 173 -20.96 -3.82 -5.96
CA LEU A 173 -20.67 -4.81 -6.99
C LEU A 173 -19.56 -4.25 -7.89
N GLN A 174 -18.47 -4.99 -8.03
CA GLN A 174 -17.36 -4.66 -8.90
C GLN A 174 -17.21 -5.73 -9.98
N LYS A 175 -16.99 -5.26 -11.19
CA LYS A 175 -16.85 -6.08 -12.39
C LYS A 175 -15.47 -5.94 -12.97
#